data_a191e2325511acc43f02a1171a287b20
#
_entry.id   a191e2325511acc43f02a1171a287b20
#
_cell.length_a   1.000
_cell.length_b   1.000
_cell.length_c   1.000
_cell.angle_alpha   90.00
_cell.angle_beta   90.00
_cell.angle_gamma   90.00
#
_symmetry.space_group_name_H-M   'P 1'
#
loop_
_entity.id
_entity.type
_entity.pdbx_description
1 polymer ?
#
loop_
_entity_poly.entity_id
_entity_poly.type
_entity_poly.pdbx_seq_one_letter_code
_entity_poly.pdbx_strand_id
1 'polypeptide(L)'
;MGAVQLTDALCSGGACVHSSLDSADIAADHDGHEAGADLLVTTGGLSVDPDDMTRRALVEAGLTDVLHGVPVLPGTMSLMGRIPGYHGGMQVLGVPACALYYKTTFLDLVLPRLLAGREISRAELARLGEGGYCLGCKICTYPKCSFGK
;
A
#
# COMPACT_ATOMS: atom_id res chain seq x y z
N MET A 1 18.30 18.28 -2.32
CA MET A 1 18.61 16.86 -2.04
C MET A 1 17.69 16.07 -2.93
N GLY A 2 18.25 15.35 -3.90
CA GLY A 2 17.48 14.78 -5.00
C GLY A 2 16.59 13.62 -4.56
N ALA A 3 15.33 13.65 -5.01
CA ALA A 3 14.44 12.52 -4.96
C ALA A 3 15.05 11.37 -5.77
N VAL A 4 15.19 10.22 -5.16
CA VAL A 4 15.58 9.01 -5.87
C VAL A 4 14.36 8.54 -6.65
N GLN A 5 14.38 8.77 -7.95
CA GLN A 5 13.40 8.16 -8.86
C GLN A 5 13.70 6.67 -8.96
N LEU A 6 12.84 5.87 -8.39
CA LEU A 6 12.76 4.43 -8.60
C LEU A 6 11.74 4.13 -9.73
N THR A 7 11.97 4.74 -10.89
CA THR A 7 10.99 4.74 -11.99
C THR A 7 11.15 3.65 -13.02
N ASP A 8 12.09 2.71 -12.95
CA ASP A 8 12.35 1.91 -14.15
C ASP A 8 12.38 0.38 -14.02
N ALA A 9 12.02 -0.23 -12.92
CA ALA A 9 12.46 -1.62 -12.78
C ALA A 9 11.41 -2.73 -12.67
N LEU A 10 10.12 -2.48 -12.46
CA LEU A 10 9.22 -3.57 -12.06
C LEU A 10 7.84 -3.62 -12.73
N CYS A 11 7.67 -3.04 -13.89
CA CYS A 11 6.44 -3.19 -14.69
C CYS A 11 6.57 -4.26 -15.77
N SER A 12 7.04 -5.45 -15.44
CA SER A 12 6.95 -6.60 -16.34
C SER A 12 6.21 -7.73 -15.62
N GLY A 13 4.90 -7.79 -15.82
CA GLY A 13 4.09 -8.92 -15.40
C GLY A 13 3.42 -8.78 -14.03
N GLY A 14 2.57 -7.78 -13.83
CA GLY A 14 1.52 -7.84 -12.82
C GLY A 14 1.63 -6.96 -11.57
N ALA A 15 2.78 -6.40 -11.21
CA ALA A 15 2.88 -5.48 -10.07
C ALA A 15 3.80 -4.29 -10.38
N CYS A 16 3.30 -3.07 -10.18
CA CYS A 16 4.10 -1.85 -10.25
C CYS A 16 4.30 -1.27 -8.86
N VAL A 17 5.53 -0.91 -8.52
CA VAL A 17 5.86 -0.22 -7.27
C VAL A 17 6.31 1.19 -7.61
N HIS A 18 5.54 2.16 -7.16
CA HIS A 18 5.87 3.58 -7.27
C HIS A 18 6.24 4.17 -5.91
N SER A 19 7.32 4.94 -5.88
CA SER A 19 7.65 5.83 -4.79
C SER A 19 7.55 7.26 -5.30
N SER A 20 6.42 7.94 -5.06
CA SER A 20 6.25 9.34 -5.45
C SER A 20 5.77 10.15 -4.26
N LEU A 21 6.33 11.34 -4.14
CA LEU A 21 5.92 12.37 -3.18
C LEU A 21 5.03 13.44 -3.83
N ASP A 22 4.89 13.42 -5.15
CA ASP A 22 4.15 14.43 -5.91
C ASP A 22 2.91 13.88 -6.61
N SER A 23 1.82 14.63 -6.54
CA SER A 23 0.55 14.32 -7.19
C SER A 23 0.65 14.23 -8.72
N ALA A 24 1.58 14.98 -9.31
CA ALA A 24 1.82 14.96 -10.74
C ALA A 24 2.37 13.61 -11.22
N ASP A 25 3.21 12.97 -10.41
CA ASP A 25 3.81 11.69 -10.75
C ASP A 25 2.79 10.54 -10.69
N ILE A 26 1.85 10.59 -9.72
CA ILE A 26 0.78 9.58 -9.62
C ILE A 26 -0.24 9.74 -10.77
N ALA A 27 -0.52 10.98 -11.18
CA ALA A 27 -1.41 11.26 -12.32
C ALA A 27 -0.74 10.94 -13.67
N ALA A 28 0.58 11.06 -13.77
CA ALA A 28 1.36 10.70 -14.96
C ALA A 28 1.54 9.17 -15.10
N ASP A 29 1.20 8.38 -14.06
CA ASP A 29 1.29 6.92 -14.08
C ASP A 29 0.12 6.24 -14.84
N HIS A 30 -0.42 6.93 -15.83
CA HIS A 30 -1.22 6.32 -16.88
C HIS A 30 -0.48 5.15 -17.56
N ASP A 31 0.85 5.21 -17.58
CA ASP A 31 1.69 4.18 -18.19
C ASP A 31 1.63 2.84 -17.45
N GLY A 32 1.53 2.83 -16.13
CA GLY A 32 1.33 1.60 -15.35
C GLY A 32 -0.03 0.96 -15.62
N HIS A 33 -1.03 1.76 -15.89
CA HIS A 33 -2.37 1.29 -16.26
C HIS A 33 -2.39 0.74 -17.70
N GLU A 34 -1.67 1.38 -18.63
CA GLU A 34 -1.50 0.89 -20.01
C GLU A 34 -0.64 -0.37 -20.03
N ALA A 35 0.31 -0.54 -19.11
CA ALA A 35 1.12 -1.73 -18.96
C ALA A 35 0.38 -2.95 -18.38
N GLY A 36 -0.90 -2.79 -17.96
CA GLY A 36 -1.72 -3.88 -17.42
C GLY A 36 -1.33 -4.31 -16.02
N ALA A 37 -0.94 -3.37 -15.16
CA ALA A 37 -0.63 -3.64 -13.77
C ALA A 37 -1.90 -4.02 -12.98
N ASP A 38 -1.82 -5.10 -12.20
CA ASP A 38 -2.89 -5.56 -11.32
C ASP A 38 -2.85 -4.91 -9.92
N LEU A 39 -1.67 -4.45 -9.52
CA LEU A 39 -1.42 -3.85 -8.20
C LEU A 39 -0.49 -2.63 -8.30
N LEU A 40 -0.97 -1.50 -7.80
CA LEU A 40 -0.19 -0.28 -7.58
C LEU A 40 0.23 -0.21 -6.11
N VAL A 41 1.52 -0.10 -5.85
CA VAL A 41 2.05 0.14 -4.50
C VAL A 41 2.66 1.53 -4.44
N THR A 42 2.11 2.40 -3.61
CA THR A 42 2.66 3.75 -3.36
C THR A 42 3.32 3.80 -1.98
N THR A 43 4.40 4.58 -1.85
CA THR A 43 5.12 4.75 -0.60
C THR A 43 5.23 6.23 -0.22
N GLY A 44 5.01 6.55 1.06
CA GLY A 44 5.07 7.92 1.58
C GLY A 44 3.79 8.73 1.34
N GLY A 45 3.74 9.94 1.87
CA GLY A 45 2.64 10.90 1.69
C GLY A 45 1.27 10.43 2.20
N LEU A 46 1.23 9.54 3.19
CA LEU A 46 0.01 8.91 3.74
C LEU A 46 -0.23 9.24 5.21
N SER A 47 0.57 10.13 5.79
CA SER A 47 0.43 10.54 7.18
C SER A 47 -0.67 11.59 7.35
N VAL A 48 -0.58 12.38 8.39
CA VAL A 48 -1.55 13.43 8.72
C VAL A 48 -1.02 14.84 8.41
N ASP A 49 0.15 14.91 7.80
CA ASP A 49 0.75 16.19 7.48
C ASP A 49 0.00 16.89 6.34
N PRO A 50 -0.15 18.22 6.37
CA PRO A 50 -0.87 18.96 5.32
C PRO A 50 -0.28 18.76 3.91
N ASP A 51 1.01 18.43 3.84
CA ASP A 51 1.75 18.24 2.58
C ASP A 51 1.65 16.78 2.06
N ASP A 52 0.95 15.92 2.77
CA ASP A 52 0.74 14.53 2.37
C ASP A 52 -0.29 14.43 1.24
N MET A 53 0.18 14.46 0.01
CA MET A 53 -0.64 14.55 -1.19
C MET A 53 -1.02 13.19 -1.81
N THR A 54 -0.38 12.08 -1.41
CA THR A 54 -0.57 10.77 -2.04
C THR A 54 -2.04 10.33 -2.08
N ARG A 55 -2.76 10.44 -0.95
CA ARG A 55 -4.18 10.08 -0.90
C ARG A 55 -5.02 10.93 -1.85
N ARG A 56 -4.76 12.23 -1.90
CA ARG A 56 -5.50 13.16 -2.76
C ARG A 56 -5.26 12.85 -4.23
N ALA A 57 -4.01 12.63 -4.61
CA ALA A 57 -3.64 12.28 -5.97
C ALA A 57 -4.27 10.96 -6.42
N LEU A 58 -4.30 9.94 -5.56
CA LEU A 58 -4.97 8.68 -5.85
C LEU A 58 -6.49 8.86 -6.06
N VAL A 59 -7.14 9.72 -5.26
CA VAL A 59 -8.57 10.04 -5.45
C VAL A 59 -8.80 10.78 -6.76
N GLU A 60 -7.94 11.73 -7.11
CA GLU A 60 -7.98 12.44 -8.39
C GLU A 60 -7.75 11.48 -9.58
N ALA A 61 -6.94 10.43 -9.40
CA ALA A 61 -6.74 9.35 -10.37
C ALA A 61 -7.90 8.33 -10.43
N GLY A 62 -8.98 8.55 -9.66
CA GLY A 62 -10.17 7.70 -9.69
C GLY A 62 -10.20 6.57 -8.67
N LEU A 63 -9.41 6.66 -7.59
CA LEU A 63 -9.43 5.66 -6.52
C LEU A 63 -10.81 5.53 -5.89
N THR A 64 -11.34 4.32 -5.88
CA THR A 64 -12.61 3.93 -5.25
C THR A 64 -12.39 2.93 -4.11
N ASP A 65 -13.43 2.62 -3.35
CA ASP A 65 -13.41 1.65 -2.23
C ASP A 65 -12.32 1.93 -1.20
N VAL A 66 -12.09 3.22 -0.93
CA VAL A 66 -10.97 3.69 -0.11
C VAL A 66 -11.10 3.21 1.33
N LEU A 67 -10.10 2.48 1.78
CA LEU A 67 -9.85 2.13 3.17
C LEU A 67 -8.55 2.82 3.60
N HIS A 68 -8.66 3.89 4.37
CA HIS A 68 -7.50 4.61 4.91
C HIS A 68 -7.51 4.50 6.43
N GLY A 69 -6.41 4.05 6.97
CA GLY A 69 -6.30 3.68 8.37
C GLY A 69 -6.73 2.23 8.64
N VAL A 70 -5.84 1.48 9.27
CA VAL A 70 -6.05 0.07 9.60
C VAL A 70 -5.74 -0.18 11.07
N PRO A 71 -6.41 -1.13 11.74
CA PRO A 71 -6.18 -1.42 13.16
C PRO A 71 -4.93 -2.29 13.38
N VAL A 72 -3.84 -1.97 12.71
CA VAL A 72 -2.57 -2.72 12.74
C VAL A 72 -1.42 -1.75 12.97
N LEU A 73 -0.56 -2.05 13.93
CA LEU A 73 0.61 -1.24 14.27
C LEU A 73 1.87 -2.14 14.34
N PRO A 74 2.91 -1.89 13.55
CA PRO A 74 3.09 -0.78 12.59
C PRO A 74 2.27 -0.91 11.32
N GLY A 75 1.86 0.22 10.74
CA GLY A 75 1.15 0.26 9.47
C GLY A 75 -0.22 0.93 9.51
N THR A 76 -0.58 1.55 10.64
CA THR A 76 -1.92 2.13 10.87
C THR A 76 -2.37 3.08 9.77
N MET A 77 -1.46 3.87 9.19
CA MET A 77 -1.77 4.83 8.13
C MET A 77 -1.77 4.23 6.72
N SER A 78 -1.78 2.92 6.60
CA SER A 78 -1.91 2.27 5.29
C SER A 78 -3.22 2.62 4.62
N LEU A 79 -3.17 2.70 3.29
CA LEU A 79 -4.31 2.96 2.44
C LEU A 79 -4.50 1.77 1.50
N MET A 80 -5.74 1.40 1.27
CA MET A 80 -6.12 0.42 0.26
C MET A 80 -7.31 0.95 -0.54
N GLY A 81 -7.41 0.50 -1.78
CA GLY A 81 -8.51 0.86 -2.66
C GLY A 81 -8.37 0.21 -4.02
N ARG A 82 -9.15 0.69 -4.98
CA ARG A 82 -9.13 0.20 -6.35
C ARG A 82 -9.29 1.36 -7.32
N ILE A 83 -8.53 1.35 -8.40
CA ILE A 83 -8.77 2.23 -9.54
C ILE A 83 -9.49 1.41 -10.60
N PRO A 84 -10.77 1.74 -10.95
CA PRO A 84 -11.51 1.05 -12.01
C PRO A 84 -10.85 1.28 -13.37
N GLY A 85 -10.89 0.30 -14.24
CA GLY A 85 -10.34 0.46 -15.59
C GLY A 85 -10.11 -0.87 -16.31
N TYR A 86 -9.14 -0.92 -17.19
CA TYR A 86 -8.83 -2.09 -18.00
C TYR A 86 -8.57 -3.33 -17.13
N HIS A 87 -8.98 -4.50 -17.61
CA HIS A 87 -8.78 -5.81 -16.98
C HIS A 87 -9.44 -6.00 -15.59
N GLY A 88 -10.50 -5.25 -15.28
CA GLY A 88 -11.23 -5.43 -14.01
C GLY A 88 -10.80 -4.51 -12.88
N GLY A 89 -9.88 -3.58 -13.15
CA GLY A 89 -9.41 -2.57 -12.20
C GLY A 89 -8.14 -2.99 -11.46
N MET A 90 -7.33 -1.99 -11.11
CA MET A 90 -6.06 -2.12 -10.42
C MET A 90 -6.25 -1.97 -8.92
N GLN A 91 -5.73 -2.89 -8.13
CA GLN A 91 -5.68 -2.75 -6.67
C GLN A 91 -4.62 -1.72 -6.28
N VAL A 92 -4.87 -0.96 -5.23
CA VAL A 92 -3.94 0.06 -4.72
C VAL A 92 -3.60 -0.25 -3.27
N LEU A 93 -2.31 -0.21 -2.96
CA LEU A 93 -1.77 -0.32 -1.62
C LEU A 93 -0.84 0.86 -1.32
N GLY A 94 -1.29 1.75 -0.44
CA GLY A 94 -0.47 2.82 0.09
C GLY A 94 0.27 2.35 1.34
N VAL A 95 1.61 2.42 1.30
CA VAL A 95 2.50 1.95 2.35
C VAL A 95 3.10 3.13 3.10
N PRO A 96 2.81 3.30 4.40
CA PRO A 96 3.37 4.39 5.18
C PRO A 96 4.86 4.17 5.50
N ALA A 97 5.56 5.25 5.84
CA ALA A 97 7.00 5.27 6.08
C ALA A 97 7.49 4.27 7.15
N CYS A 98 6.62 3.83 8.07
CA CYS A 98 6.99 2.83 9.07
C CYS A 98 7.48 1.49 8.46
N ALA A 99 7.11 1.18 7.23
CA ALA A 99 7.61 0.00 6.53
C ALA A 99 9.14 0.01 6.32
N LEU A 100 9.76 1.18 6.36
CA LEU A 100 11.22 1.33 6.25
C LEU A 100 11.96 1.02 7.56
N TYR A 101 11.27 1.10 8.70
CA TYR A 101 11.93 1.06 10.02
C TYR A 101 11.62 -0.19 10.82
N TYR A 102 10.52 -0.88 10.52
CA TYR A 102 10.08 -2.05 11.26
C TYR A 102 10.31 -3.34 10.46
N LYS A 103 10.66 -4.41 11.16
CA LYS A 103 10.93 -5.72 10.55
C LYS A 103 9.67 -6.40 10.01
N THR A 104 8.53 -6.03 10.55
CA THR A 104 7.21 -6.57 10.17
C THR A 104 6.16 -5.49 10.37
N THR A 105 5.31 -5.30 9.39
CA THR A 105 4.28 -4.25 9.36
C THR A 105 2.98 -4.80 8.76
N PHE A 106 1.98 -3.96 8.63
CA PHE A 106 0.77 -4.28 7.89
C PHE A 106 1.04 -4.76 6.45
N LEU A 107 2.09 -4.23 5.80
CA LEU A 107 2.49 -4.66 4.46
C LEU A 107 2.71 -6.18 4.38
N ASP A 108 3.39 -6.75 5.37
CA ASP A 108 3.68 -8.20 5.42
C ASP A 108 2.43 -9.05 5.57
N LEU A 109 1.36 -8.50 6.14
CA LEU A 109 0.08 -9.19 6.31
C LEU A 109 -0.75 -9.20 5.02
N VAL A 110 -0.69 -8.13 4.24
CA VAL A 110 -1.63 -7.94 3.12
C VAL A 110 -1.01 -8.19 1.76
N LEU A 111 0.25 -7.84 1.55
CA LEU A 111 0.91 -7.99 0.25
C LEU A 111 0.81 -9.40 -0.33
N PRO A 112 1.07 -10.48 0.44
CA PRO A 112 0.93 -11.84 -0.08
C PRO A 112 -0.50 -12.18 -0.53
N ARG A 113 -1.51 -11.58 0.12
CA ARG A 113 -2.91 -11.79 -0.24
C ARG A 113 -3.29 -11.05 -1.51
N LEU A 114 -2.82 -9.81 -1.66
CA LEU A 114 -3.04 -9.00 -2.86
C LEU A 114 -2.35 -9.62 -4.07
N LEU A 115 -1.10 -10.09 -3.92
CA LEU A 115 -0.37 -10.80 -4.98
C LEU A 115 -1.03 -12.14 -5.38
N ALA A 116 -1.79 -12.75 -4.48
CA ALA A 116 -2.62 -13.91 -4.77
C ALA A 116 -3.99 -13.54 -5.40
N GLY A 117 -4.19 -12.28 -5.79
CA GLY A 117 -5.44 -11.79 -6.40
C GLY A 117 -6.63 -11.72 -5.44
N ARG A 118 -6.39 -11.74 -4.12
CA ARG A 118 -7.48 -11.64 -3.14
C ARG A 118 -7.87 -10.19 -2.88
N GLU A 119 -9.15 -9.92 -2.92
CA GLU A 119 -9.72 -8.70 -2.37
C GLU A 119 -9.78 -8.79 -0.86
N ILE A 120 -9.41 -7.70 -0.18
CA ILE A 120 -9.42 -7.61 1.28
C ILE A 120 -10.54 -6.66 1.67
N SER A 121 -11.54 -7.19 2.34
CA SER A 121 -12.68 -6.41 2.80
C SER A 121 -12.38 -5.63 4.09
N ARG A 122 -13.18 -4.59 4.34
CA ARG A 122 -13.15 -3.84 5.61
C ARG A 122 -13.32 -4.76 6.83
N ALA A 123 -14.16 -5.79 6.72
CA ALA A 123 -14.39 -6.75 7.80
C ALA A 123 -13.17 -7.62 8.07
N GLU A 124 -12.42 -8.01 7.03
CA GLU A 124 -11.17 -8.74 7.21
C GLU A 124 -10.09 -7.86 7.85
N LEU A 125 -9.99 -6.59 7.43
CA LEU A 125 -9.07 -5.64 8.07
C LEU A 125 -9.42 -5.42 9.55
N ALA A 126 -10.69 -5.30 9.89
CA ALA A 126 -11.11 -5.13 11.28
C ALA A 126 -10.73 -6.32 12.17
N ARG A 127 -10.80 -7.54 11.64
CA ARG A 127 -10.36 -8.75 12.38
C ARG A 127 -8.87 -8.77 12.68
N LEU A 128 -8.05 -8.19 11.81
CA LEU A 128 -6.60 -8.08 12.05
C LEU A 128 -6.27 -7.25 13.31
N GLY A 129 -7.21 -6.43 13.78
CA GLY A 129 -7.04 -5.62 14.99
C GLY A 129 -6.87 -6.45 16.26
N GLU A 130 -7.39 -7.67 16.33
CA GLU A 130 -7.23 -8.56 17.48
C GLU A 130 -5.75 -8.92 17.72
N GLY A 131 -5.01 -9.24 16.65
CA GLY A 131 -3.56 -9.45 16.67
C GLY A 131 -2.76 -8.29 16.05
N GLY A 132 -3.34 -7.10 15.99
CA GLY A 132 -2.82 -5.98 15.20
C GLY A 132 -1.61 -5.26 15.77
N TYR A 133 -1.13 -5.61 16.97
CA TYR A 133 0.01 -4.93 17.59
C TYR A 133 1.27 -5.79 17.55
N CYS A 134 2.30 -5.30 16.83
CA CYS A 134 3.61 -5.94 16.82
C CYS A 134 4.41 -5.55 18.07
N LEU A 135 4.85 -6.54 18.83
CA LEU A 135 5.58 -6.34 20.09
C LEU A 135 7.03 -5.85 19.92
N GLY A 136 7.53 -5.73 18.69
CA GLY A 136 8.89 -5.24 18.41
C GLY A 136 9.99 -6.12 18.99
N CYS A 137 9.84 -7.42 18.91
CA CYS A 137 10.79 -8.40 19.50
C CYS A 137 12.21 -8.19 18.99
N LYS A 138 13.22 -8.37 19.84
CA LYS A 138 14.64 -8.30 19.46
C LYS A 138 14.96 -9.22 18.27
N ILE A 139 14.42 -10.44 18.30
CA ILE A 139 14.47 -11.39 17.19
C ILE A 139 13.03 -11.53 16.67
N CYS A 140 12.81 -11.14 15.44
CA CYS A 140 11.48 -11.26 14.81
C CYS A 140 11.16 -12.73 14.55
N THR A 141 10.02 -13.19 15.06
CA THR A 141 9.54 -14.57 14.87
C THR A 141 8.34 -14.66 13.92
N TYR A 142 7.98 -13.56 13.27
CA TYR A 142 6.93 -13.57 12.26
C TYR A 142 7.23 -14.61 11.17
N PRO A 143 6.24 -15.36 10.67
CA PRO A 143 4.80 -15.37 10.98
C PRO A 143 4.36 -16.27 12.17
N LYS A 144 5.28 -16.74 13.01
CA LYS A 144 4.99 -17.65 14.14
C LYS A 144 4.51 -16.96 15.41
N CYS A 145 4.40 -15.62 15.39
CA CYS A 145 3.91 -14.82 16.52
C CYS A 145 2.39 -14.53 16.39
N SER A 146 1.84 -13.78 17.35
CA SER A 146 0.42 -13.38 17.38
C SER A 146 0.09 -12.26 16.39
N PHE A 147 1.10 -11.58 15.81
CA PHE A 147 0.86 -10.45 14.93
C PHE A 147 0.08 -10.85 13.69
N GLY A 148 -1.07 -10.17 13.47
CA GLY A 148 -1.95 -10.40 12.33
C GLY A 148 -2.79 -11.69 12.37
N LYS A 149 -3.04 -12.22 13.57
CA LYS A 149 -3.84 -13.45 13.75
C LYS A 149 -5.11 -13.18 14.54
#